data_6c1dbcc8e31dc46c20494cb35ee267e8
#
_entry.id   6c1dbcc8e31dc46c20494cb35ee267e8
#
_cell.length_a   1.000
_cell.length_b   1.000
_cell.length_c   1.000
_cell.angle_alpha   90.00
_cell.angle_beta   90.00
_cell.angle_gamma   90.00
#
_symmetry.space_group_name_H-M   'P 1'
#
loop_
_entity.id
_entity.type
_entity.pdbx_description
1 polymer ?
#
loop_
_entity_poly.entity_id
_entity_poly.type
_entity_poly.pdbx_seq_one_letter_code
_entity_poly.pdbx_strand_id
1 'polypeptide(L)'
;MRLGVLDVGSNTVHLLVVDAHHGARPLPQNSEKSVLRLAEQMDSRGKITREGANHLINTVREAATAASAMGCEDLMAFATSAVRDASNSGAVLNRVQAETGVELLVLSGEEEASLTFLAVRRWCGWSAGRVLMVDIGGGSLEIASGLDEDPDVAVSLPLGAGRLTRSWLTHDPPRRRELETLREHIVEQLAEPARKLREAGRPDRVVGTSKTIRSLARLSGAAPSSAGPRVRRTLTDAGLRQVIAFISRMSADDLAGLEGVSASRSHQLVAGALVVQAAMRALDVDEMDLCPWALREGVILRRLDWLDWLDGIDRTAQPGRRPPRPTGRAGAPGGTVRDDEAQ
;
A
#
# COMPACT_ATOMS: atom_id res chain seq x y z
N MET A 1 -0.57 -24.12 -9.68
CA MET A 1 -1.17 -24.09 -8.35
C MET A 1 -2.15 -22.93 -8.24
N ARG A 2 -3.18 -23.05 -7.40
CA ARG A 2 -4.08 -21.94 -7.10
C ARG A 2 -3.67 -21.28 -5.80
N LEU A 3 -3.38 -19.98 -5.86
CA LEU A 3 -2.87 -19.18 -4.75
C LEU A 3 -3.93 -18.18 -4.27
N GLY A 4 -4.23 -18.20 -2.98
CA GLY A 4 -4.96 -17.14 -2.30
C GLY A 4 -4.00 -16.06 -1.81
N VAL A 5 -4.36 -14.80 -1.99
CA VAL A 5 -3.60 -13.65 -1.45
C VAL A 5 -4.56 -12.79 -0.65
N LEU A 6 -4.34 -12.73 0.66
CA LEU A 6 -5.17 -11.99 1.61
C LEU A 6 -4.44 -10.73 2.08
N ASP A 7 -4.97 -9.58 1.69
CA ASP A 7 -4.49 -8.25 2.06
C ASP A 7 -5.34 -7.66 3.18
N VAL A 8 -4.77 -7.48 4.36
CA VAL A 8 -5.40 -6.85 5.52
C VAL A 8 -4.95 -5.39 5.61
N GLY A 9 -5.69 -4.53 4.94
CA GLY A 9 -5.46 -3.08 4.96
C GLY A 9 -6.22 -2.36 6.09
N SER A 10 -5.97 -1.06 6.23
CA SER A 10 -6.60 -0.21 7.26
C SER A 10 -8.13 -0.14 7.17
N ASN A 11 -8.69 -0.22 5.96
CA ASN A 11 -10.13 -0.07 5.72
C ASN A 11 -10.82 -1.35 5.28
N THR A 12 -10.07 -2.27 4.64
CA THR A 12 -10.67 -3.43 3.97
C THR A 12 -9.73 -4.63 4.05
N VAL A 13 -10.32 -5.81 4.14
CA VAL A 13 -9.66 -7.08 3.86
C VAL A 13 -10.03 -7.50 2.44
N HIS A 14 -9.05 -7.94 1.68
CA HIS A 14 -9.24 -8.30 0.28
C HIS A 14 -8.57 -9.64 -0.03
N LEU A 15 -9.37 -10.63 -0.37
CA LEU A 15 -8.91 -11.92 -0.86
C LEU A 15 -8.86 -11.88 -2.39
N LEU A 16 -7.70 -12.18 -2.96
CA LEU A 16 -7.52 -12.47 -4.39
C LEU A 16 -7.20 -13.94 -4.57
N VAL A 17 -7.78 -14.55 -5.58
CA VAL A 17 -7.45 -15.92 -5.99
C VAL A 17 -6.83 -15.86 -7.38
N VAL A 18 -5.60 -16.36 -7.52
CA VAL A 18 -4.86 -16.37 -8.78
C VAL A 18 -4.43 -17.79 -9.15
N ASP A 19 -4.44 -18.11 -10.44
CA ASP A 19 -3.82 -19.33 -10.94
C ASP A 19 -2.33 -19.04 -11.22
N ALA A 20 -1.48 -19.56 -10.33
CA ALA A 20 -0.05 -19.34 -10.33
C ALA A 20 0.66 -20.43 -11.17
N HIS A 21 1.31 -20.04 -12.26
CA HIS A 21 2.12 -20.87 -13.12
C HIS A 21 3.20 -20.02 -13.80
N HIS A 22 4.21 -20.65 -14.38
CA HIS A 22 5.28 -19.94 -15.09
C HIS A 22 4.72 -18.98 -16.15
N GLY A 23 5.17 -17.73 -16.13
CA GLY A 23 4.71 -16.69 -17.04
C GLY A 23 3.29 -16.17 -16.78
N ALA A 24 2.65 -16.55 -15.64
CA ALA A 24 1.35 -16.06 -15.25
C ALA A 24 1.37 -14.54 -15.03
N ARG A 25 0.25 -13.89 -15.37
CA ARG A 25 0.02 -12.50 -15.02
C ARG A 25 -0.66 -12.42 -13.64
N PRO A 26 -0.41 -11.37 -12.85
CA PRO A 26 -1.05 -11.19 -11.54
C PRO A 26 -2.52 -10.74 -11.68
N LEU A 27 -3.29 -11.46 -12.50
CA LEU A 27 -4.70 -11.19 -12.73
C LEU A 27 -5.54 -12.17 -11.91
N PRO A 28 -6.38 -11.66 -11.00
CA PRO A 28 -7.20 -12.53 -10.18
C PRO A 28 -8.29 -13.23 -11.01
N GLN A 29 -8.49 -14.52 -10.75
CA GLN A 29 -9.63 -15.30 -11.22
C GLN A 29 -10.86 -14.98 -10.39
N ASN A 30 -10.66 -14.70 -9.09
CA ASN A 30 -11.71 -14.27 -8.18
C ASN A 30 -11.17 -13.21 -7.23
N SER A 31 -12.08 -12.36 -6.72
CA SER A 31 -11.77 -11.25 -5.84
C SER A 31 -12.91 -10.99 -4.87
N GLU A 32 -12.67 -11.21 -3.59
CA GLU A 32 -13.62 -10.92 -2.53
C GLU A 32 -13.10 -9.81 -1.63
N LYS A 33 -14.01 -8.93 -1.21
CA LYS A 33 -13.67 -7.76 -0.42
C LYS A 33 -14.62 -7.59 0.74
N SER A 34 -14.07 -7.52 1.95
CA SER A 34 -14.78 -7.24 3.18
C SER A 34 -14.38 -5.88 3.75
N VAL A 35 -15.35 -5.14 4.29
CA VAL A 35 -15.10 -3.85 4.95
C VAL A 35 -14.71 -4.13 6.39
N LEU A 36 -13.52 -3.70 6.81
CA LEU A 36 -13.01 -3.91 8.16
C LEU A 36 -12.98 -2.61 8.99
N ARG A 37 -12.55 -1.49 8.39
CA ARG A 37 -12.34 -0.19 9.06
C ARG A 37 -11.55 -0.32 10.38
N LEU A 38 -10.50 -1.12 10.37
CA LEU A 38 -9.72 -1.44 11.57
C LEU A 38 -9.16 -0.18 12.25
N ALA A 39 -8.80 0.81 11.45
CA ALA A 39 -8.30 2.08 11.94
C ALA A 39 -9.33 2.88 12.77
N GLU A 40 -10.64 2.67 12.55
CA GLU A 40 -11.73 3.27 13.34
C GLU A 40 -11.99 2.48 14.64
N GLN A 41 -11.45 1.27 14.75
CA GLN A 41 -11.58 0.36 15.90
C GLN A 41 -10.33 0.37 16.79
N MET A 42 -9.59 1.48 16.77
CA MET A 42 -8.44 1.72 17.63
C MET A 42 -8.80 2.71 18.73
N ASP A 43 -8.27 2.51 19.94
CA ASP A 43 -8.41 3.46 21.03
C ASP A 43 -7.45 4.67 20.90
N SER A 44 -7.56 5.63 21.81
CA SER A 44 -6.72 6.84 21.82
C SER A 44 -5.22 6.58 22.03
N ARG A 45 -4.84 5.36 22.45
CA ARG A 45 -3.46 4.91 22.64
C ARG A 45 -2.94 4.12 21.44
N GLY A 46 -3.69 4.06 20.33
CA GLY A 46 -3.34 3.28 19.14
C GLY A 46 -3.43 1.76 19.33
N LYS A 47 -4.24 1.31 20.30
CA LYS A 47 -4.49 -0.11 20.54
C LYS A 47 -5.73 -0.55 19.78
N ILE A 48 -5.66 -1.64 19.03
CA ILE A 48 -6.84 -2.30 18.44
C ILE A 48 -7.73 -2.78 19.60
N THR A 49 -9.00 -2.35 19.59
CA THR A 49 -9.97 -2.74 20.61
C THR A 49 -10.27 -4.24 20.55
N ARG A 50 -10.92 -4.77 21.59
CA ARG A 50 -11.34 -6.18 21.62
C ARG A 50 -12.31 -6.49 20.48
N GLU A 51 -13.24 -5.58 20.22
CA GLU A 51 -14.22 -5.65 19.15
C GLU A 51 -13.51 -5.64 17.78
N GLY A 52 -12.54 -4.73 17.59
CA GLY A 52 -11.72 -4.65 16.38
C GLY A 52 -10.92 -5.93 16.12
N ALA A 53 -10.31 -6.49 17.15
CA ALA A 53 -9.59 -7.76 17.04
C ALA A 53 -10.53 -8.93 16.70
N ASN A 54 -11.71 -9.00 17.32
CA ASN A 54 -12.71 -10.03 17.01
C ASN A 54 -13.24 -9.90 15.57
N HIS A 55 -13.49 -8.67 15.11
CA HIS A 55 -13.90 -8.40 13.74
C HIS A 55 -12.83 -8.84 12.73
N LEU A 56 -11.56 -8.49 12.99
CA LEU A 56 -10.42 -8.94 12.17
C LEU A 56 -10.34 -10.48 12.11
N ILE A 57 -10.42 -11.16 13.25
CA ILE A 57 -10.36 -12.63 13.34
C ILE A 57 -11.49 -13.26 12.52
N ASN A 58 -12.71 -12.78 12.66
CA ASN A 58 -13.86 -13.31 11.91
C ASN A 58 -13.66 -13.09 10.40
N THR A 59 -13.25 -11.89 9.98
CA THR A 59 -13.02 -11.58 8.58
C THR A 59 -11.89 -12.44 7.97
N VAL A 60 -10.80 -12.68 8.71
CA VAL A 60 -9.72 -13.57 8.26
C VAL A 60 -10.20 -15.02 8.16
N ARG A 61 -11.00 -15.49 9.12
CA ARG A 61 -11.58 -16.85 9.09
C ARG A 61 -12.50 -17.05 7.88
N GLU A 62 -13.38 -16.08 7.60
CA GLU A 62 -14.26 -16.10 6.43
C GLU A 62 -13.46 -16.13 5.14
N ALA A 63 -12.44 -15.29 5.02
CA ALA A 63 -11.57 -15.24 3.85
C ALA A 63 -10.78 -16.56 3.65
N ALA A 64 -10.26 -17.16 4.72
CA ALA A 64 -9.57 -18.44 4.65
C ALA A 64 -10.52 -19.58 4.22
N THR A 65 -11.75 -19.58 4.75
CA THR A 65 -12.80 -20.54 4.34
C THR A 65 -13.15 -20.37 2.86
N ALA A 66 -13.31 -19.13 2.40
CA ALA A 66 -13.57 -18.83 0.98
C ALA A 66 -12.42 -19.27 0.08
N ALA A 67 -11.16 -19.00 0.47
CA ALA A 67 -9.98 -19.44 -0.27
C ALA A 67 -9.94 -20.97 -0.40
N SER A 68 -10.19 -21.71 0.68
CA SER A 68 -10.28 -23.18 0.68
C SER A 68 -11.41 -23.69 -0.23
N ALA A 69 -12.59 -23.07 -0.15
CA ALA A 69 -13.72 -23.44 -1.00
C ALA A 69 -13.46 -23.18 -2.50
N MET A 70 -12.63 -22.19 -2.82
CA MET A 70 -12.18 -21.92 -4.19
C MET A 70 -11.00 -22.80 -4.65
N GLY A 71 -10.57 -23.75 -3.82
CA GLY A 71 -9.50 -24.71 -4.14
C GLY A 71 -8.09 -24.10 -4.10
N CYS A 72 -7.86 -23.06 -3.28
CA CYS A 72 -6.51 -22.55 -3.07
C CYS A 72 -5.65 -23.60 -2.37
N GLU A 73 -4.49 -23.88 -2.94
CA GLU A 73 -3.48 -24.81 -2.42
C GLU A 73 -2.57 -24.12 -1.39
N ASP A 74 -2.43 -22.79 -1.49
CA ASP A 74 -1.66 -21.94 -0.58
C ASP A 74 -2.40 -20.62 -0.34
N LEU A 75 -2.24 -20.05 0.87
CA LEU A 75 -2.82 -18.76 1.25
C LEU A 75 -1.73 -17.86 1.84
N MET A 76 -1.33 -16.85 1.08
CA MET A 76 -0.45 -15.79 1.56
C MET A 76 -1.30 -14.69 2.19
N ALA A 77 -1.13 -14.48 3.48
CA ALA A 77 -1.85 -13.44 4.22
C ALA A 77 -0.88 -12.41 4.79
N PHE A 78 -1.14 -11.13 4.53
CA PHE A 78 -0.31 -10.05 5.05
C PHE A 78 -1.15 -8.88 5.55
N ALA A 79 -0.55 -8.10 6.45
CA ALA A 79 -1.15 -6.93 7.04
C ALA A 79 -0.23 -5.73 6.90
N THR A 80 -0.84 -4.55 6.77
CA THR A 80 -0.14 -3.28 6.56
C THR A 80 -0.33 -2.30 7.73
N SER A 81 -0.24 -1.03 7.49
CA SER A 81 -0.12 0.05 8.48
C SER A 81 -1.05 -0.03 9.69
N ALA A 82 -2.33 -0.42 9.55
CA ALA A 82 -3.25 -0.45 10.70
C ALA A 82 -2.89 -1.52 11.74
N VAL A 83 -2.43 -2.69 11.29
CA VAL A 83 -1.97 -3.75 12.19
C VAL A 83 -0.52 -3.49 12.63
N ARG A 84 0.35 -3.10 11.70
CA ARG A 84 1.77 -2.78 11.96
C ARG A 84 1.93 -1.75 13.06
N ASP A 85 1.19 -0.64 12.98
CA ASP A 85 1.35 0.51 13.87
C ASP A 85 0.55 0.37 15.19
N ALA A 86 -0.23 -0.70 15.34
CA ALA A 86 -1.00 -0.93 16.56
C ALA A 86 -0.09 -1.28 17.74
N SER A 87 -0.30 -0.62 18.90
CA SER A 87 0.49 -0.85 20.10
C SER A 87 0.36 -2.26 20.69
N ASN A 88 -0.66 -3.01 20.28
CA ASN A 88 -0.91 -4.41 20.66
C ASN A 88 -0.85 -5.38 19.47
N SER A 89 -0.14 -5.01 18.40
CA SER A 89 -0.03 -5.77 17.16
C SER A 89 0.29 -7.25 17.41
N GLY A 90 1.37 -7.56 18.13
CA GLY A 90 1.78 -8.93 18.41
C GLY A 90 0.71 -9.78 19.11
N ALA A 91 -0.01 -9.22 20.09
CA ALA A 91 -1.08 -9.93 20.77
C ALA A 91 -2.28 -10.22 19.83
N VAL A 92 -2.59 -9.28 18.93
CA VAL A 92 -3.67 -9.45 17.93
C VAL A 92 -3.27 -10.52 16.90
N LEU A 93 -2.05 -10.47 16.38
CA LEU A 93 -1.52 -11.45 15.41
C LEU A 93 -1.53 -12.87 15.98
N ASN A 94 -1.05 -13.03 17.22
CA ASN A 94 -1.07 -14.34 17.91
C ASN A 94 -2.50 -14.88 18.07
N ARG A 95 -3.47 -14.01 18.35
CA ARG A 95 -4.88 -14.40 18.41
C ARG A 95 -5.43 -14.80 17.03
N VAL A 96 -5.12 -14.03 15.98
CA VAL A 96 -5.53 -14.40 14.62
C VAL A 96 -5.01 -15.79 14.29
N GLN A 97 -3.73 -16.04 14.48
CA GLN A 97 -3.12 -17.35 14.18
C GLN A 97 -3.74 -18.47 15.01
N ALA A 98 -3.90 -18.28 16.33
CA ALA A 98 -4.47 -19.29 17.22
C ALA A 98 -5.94 -19.62 16.90
N GLU A 99 -6.74 -18.62 16.50
CA GLU A 99 -8.18 -18.76 16.29
C GLU A 99 -8.58 -19.10 14.84
N THR A 100 -7.68 -18.86 13.87
CA THR A 100 -7.97 -19.07 12.43
C THR A 100 -7.01 -20.03 11.73
N GLY A 101 -5.86 -20.31 12.33
CA GLY A 101 -4.77 -21.06 11.69
C GLY A 101 -3.99 -20.24 10.63
N VAL A 102 -4.38 -18.99 10.37
CA VAL A 102 -3.74 -18.12 9.37
C VAL A 102 -2.65 -17.29 10.03
N GLU A 103 -1.43 -17.39 9.53
CA GLU A 103 -0.33 -16.51 9.88
C GLU A 103 -0.40 -15.23 9.04
N LEU A 104 -0.57 -14.06 9.70
CA LEU A 104 -0.53 -12.76 9.04
C LEU A 104 0.90 -12.21 9.10
N LEU A 105 1.57 -12.12 7.94
CA LEU A 105 2.85 -11.45 7.81
C LEU A 105 2.64 -9.94 7.86
N VAL A 106 3.36 -9.24 8.74
CA VAL A 106 3.30 -7.79 8.81
C VAL A 106 4.40 -7.20 7.96
N LEU A 107 4.01 -6.51 6.89
CA LEU A 107 4.96 -5.80 6.03
C LEU A 107 5.45 -4.52 6.73
N SER A 108 6.76 -4.30 6.71
CA SER A 108 7.32 -2.98 7.02
C SER A 108 6.87 -1.95 5.97
N GLY A 109 6.95 -0.67 6.30
CA GLY A 109 6.58 0.36 5.33
C GLY A 109 7.47 0.37 4.08
N GLU A 110 8.74 0.03 4.24
CA GLU A 110 9.70 -0.06 3.14
C GLU A 110 9.42 -1.28 2.23
N GLU A 111 9.05 -2.43 2.82
CA GLU A 111 8.61 -3.60 2.05
C GLU A 111 7.30 -3.31 1.30
N GLU A 112 6.34 -2.61 1.94
CA GLU A 112 5.08 -2.18 1.31
C GLU A 112 5.36 -1.28 0.09
N ALA A 113 6.26 -0.28 0.24
CA ALA A 113 6.68 0.61 -0.84
C ALA A 113 7.40 -0.16 -1.96
N SER A 114 8.33 -1.06 -1.62
CA SER A 114 9.12 -1.82 -2.59
C SER A 114 8.26 -2.81 -3.39
N LEU A 115 7.34 -3.52 -2.75
CA LEU A 115 6.42 -4.44 -3.45
C LEU A 115 5.43 -3.69 -4.34
N THR A 116 4.94 -2.53 -3.88
CA THR A 116 4.08 -1.67 -4.71
C THR A 116 4.85 -1.12 -5.92
N PHE A 117 6.11 -0.72 -5.71
CA PHE A 117 6.99 -0.28 -6.78
C PHE A 117 7.24 -1.39 -7.82
N LEU A 118 7.52 -2.63 -7.39
CA LEU A 118 7.66 -3.79 -8.27
C LEU A 118 6.45 -3.95 -9.20
N ALA A 119 5.23 -3.86 -8.64
CA ALA A 119 4.00 -3.96 -9.44
C ALA A 119 3.91 -2.84 -10.49
N VAL A 120 4.17 -1.60 -10.08
CA VAL A 120 4.15 -0.43 -10.96
C VAL A 120 5.25 -0.52 -12.02
N ARG A 121 6.45 -0.94 -11.64
CA ARG A 121 7.59 -1.11 -12.55
C ARG A 121 7.29 -2.11 -13.66
N ARG A 122 6.74 -3.29 -13.31
CA ARG A 122 6.35 -4.31 -14.29
C ARG A 122 5.16 -3.89 -15.15
N TRP A 123 4.23 -3.11 -14.59
CA TRP A 123 3.15 -2.52 -15.37
C TRP A 123 3.66 -1.55 -16.43
N CYS A 124 4.59 -0.67 -16.08
CA CYS A 124 5.18 0.33 -16.98
C CYS A 124 6.10 -0.29 -18.02
N GLY A 125 6.76 -1.41 -17.70
CA GLY A 125 7.76 -2.06 -18.56
C GLY A 125 9.13 -1.37 -18.51
N TRP A 126 10.14 -2.07 -19.04
CA TRP A 126 11.54 -1.66 -18.97
C TRP A 126 11.86 -0.33 -19.68
N SER A 127 11.11 0.00 -20.73
CA SER A 127 11.29 1.24 -21.50
C SER A 127 10.84 2.51 -20.78
N ALA A 128 10.28 2.39 -19.57
CA ALA A 128 9.77 3.53 -18.80
C ALA A 128 10.86 4.42 -18.19
N GLY A 129 12.15 4.01 -18.27
CA GLY A 129 13.23 4.73 -17.62
C GLY A 129 13.10 4.70 -16.08
N ARG A 130 13.53 5.75 -15.41
CA ARG A 130 13.36 5.89 -13.96
C ARG A 130 11.89 6.15 -13.62
N VAL A 131 11.33 5.27 -12.81
CA VAL A 131 9.94 5.40 -12.33
C VAL A 131 9.95 6.01 -10.94
N LEU A 132 9.06 6.96 -10.70
CA LEU A 132 8.67 7.45 -9.38
C LEU A 132 7.24 6.98 -9.11
N MET A 133 7.05 6.18 -8.08
CA MET A 133 5.76 5.65 -7.64
C MET A 133 5.26 6.39 -6.41
N VAL A 134 3.97 6.73 -6.39
CA VAL A 134 3.27 7.34 -5.25
C VAL A 134 2.01 6.54 -4.96
N ASP A 135 1.89 6.00 -3.76
CA ASP A 135 0.70 5.30 -3.26
C ASP A 135 0.22 5.89 -1.94
N ILE A 136 -1.03 6.32 -1.87
CA ILE A 136 -1.62 6.79 -0.62
C ILE A 136 -2.68 5.83 -0.13
N GLY A 137 -2.39 5.18 0.98
CA GLY A 137 -3.29 4.29 1.71
C GLY A 137 -4.17 5.01 2.73
N GLY A 138 -4.84 4.22 3.57
CA GLY A 138 -5.60 4.75 4.71
C GLY A 138 -4.72 5.16 5.88
N GLY A 139 -3.59 4.48 6.12
CA GLY A 139 -2.70 4.69 7.25
C GLY A 139 -1.35 5.32 6.90
N SER A 140 -0.87 5.14 5.67
CA SER A 140 0.46 5.56 5.22
C SER A 140 0.44 6.11 3.80
N LEU A 141 1.56 6.75 3.43
CA LEU A 141 1.94 7.18 2.09
C LEU A 141 3.25 6.49 1.74
N GLU A 142 3.26 5.71 0.68
CA GLU A 142 4.41 5.05 0.12
C GLU A 142 4.90 5.81 -1.10
N ILE A 143 6.24 6.07 -1.16
CA ILE A 143 6.89 6.66 -2.31
C ILE A 143 8.16 5.86 -2.59
N ALA A 144 8.37 5.48 -3.84
CA ALA A 144 9.58 4.77 -4.24
C ALA A 144 10.05 5.22 -5.62
N SER A 145 11.35 5.21 -5.83
CA SER A 145 11.98 5.57 -7.12
C SER A 145 13.10 4.63 -7.47
N GLY A 146 13.20 4.25 -8.74
CA GLY A 146 14.25 3.36 -9.23
C GLY A 146 14.19 3.13 -10.74
N LEU A 147 15.25 2.52 -11.25
CA LEU A 147 15.38 2.09 -12.65
C LEU A 147 15.02 0.62 -12.83
N ASP A 148 15.26 -0.20 -11.81
CA ASP A 148 15.09 -1.64 -11.82
C ASP A 148 13.82 -2.08 -11.08
N GLU A 149 13.64 -3.36 -10.83
CA GLU A 149 12.49 -3.92 -10.10
C GLU A 149 12.57 -3.65 -8.59
N ASP A 150 13.78 -3.59 -8.05
CA ASP A 150 14.02 -3.10 -6.70
C ASP A 150 14.30 -1.57 -6.75
N PRO A 151 13.61 -0.76 -5.95
CA PRO A 151 13.77 0.69 -5.99
C PRO A 151 15.11 1.12 -5.35
N ASP A 152 15.72 2.19 -5.89
CA ASP A 152 16.90 2.80 -5.29
C ASP A 152 16.56 3.48 -3.95
N VAL A 153 15.36 4.03 -3.85
CA VAL A 153 14.81 4.66 -2.64
C VAL A 153 13.37 4.24 -2.47
N ALA A 154 13.03 3.75 -1.28
CA ALA A 154 11.67 3.43 -0.85
C ALA A 154 11.42 4.04 0.53
N VAL A 155 10.32 4.76 0.68
CA VAL A 155 9.91 5.38 1.94
C VAL A 155 8.43 5.14 2.21
N SER A 156 8.09 4.98 3.47
CA SER A 156 6.71 4.97 3.95
C SER A 156 6.55 6.00 5.07
N LEU A 157 5.54 6.85 4.95
CA LEU A 157 5.29 7.96 5.87
C LEU A 157 3.90 7.80 6.51
N PRO A 158 3.69 8.24 7.76
CA PRO A 158 2.39 8.15 8.44
C PRO A 158 1.40 9.21 7.92
N LEU A 159 1.37 9.42 6.61
CA LEU A 159 0.55 10.41 5.90
C LEU A 159 -0.64 9.78 5.17
N GLY A 160 -1.16 8.64 5.65
CA GLY A 160 -2.35 8.02 5.07
C GLY A 160 -3.60 8.87 5.24
N ALA A 161 -4.46 8.86 4.22
CA ALA A 161 -5.66 9.69 4.14
C ALA A 161 -6.60 9.53 5.34
N GLY A 162 -6.88 8.30 5.76
CA GLY A 162 -7.74 8.03 6.90
C GLY A 162 -7.11 8.39 8.25
N ARG A 163 -5.79 8.21 8.41
CA ARG A 163 -5.04 8.63 9.59
C ARG A 163 -5.14 10.14 9.77
N LEU A 164 -4.84 10.89 8.73
CA LEU A 164 -4.84 12.35 8.76
C LEU A 164 -6.25 12.92 8.98
N THR A 165 -7.26 12.34 8.36
CA THR A 165 -8.66 12.75 8.61
C THR A 165 -8.99 12.65 10.08
N ARG A 166 -8.74 11.51 10.74
CA ARG A 166 -9.05 11.32 12.16
C ARG A 166 -8.26 12.25 13.09
N SER A 167 -7.01 12.54 12.74
CA SER A 167 -6.13 13.30 13.64
C SER A 167 -6.25 14.82 13.46
N TRP A 168 -6.67 15.30 12.29
CA TRP A 168 -6.57 16.71 11.92
C TRP A 168 -7.88 17.34 11.45
N LEU A 169 -8.85 16.55 10.95
CA LEU A 169 -10.11 17.05 10.40
C LEU A 169 -11.28 16.64 11.30
N THR A 170 -11.64 17.50 12.23
CA THR A 170 -12.68 17.23 13.24
C THR A 170 -14.07 17.68 12.79
N HIS A 171 -14.17 18.47 11.72
CA HIS A 171 -15.42 18.99 11.16
C HIS A 171 -15.68 18.38 9.77
N ASP A 172 -16.94 18.23 9.45
CA ASP A 172 -17.40 17.78 8.13
C ASP A 172 -18.49 18.73 7.59
N PRO A 173 -18.21 19.53 6.55
CA PRO A 173 -16.93 19.67 5.86
C PRO A 173 -15.82 20.29 6.75
N PRO A 174 -14.53 20.04 6.40
CA PRO A 174 -13.41 20.55 7.17
C PRO A 174 -13.35 22.08 7.20
N ARG A 175 -12.98 22.65 8.34
CA ARG A 175 -12.78 24.10 8.45
C ARG A 175 -11.49 24.54 7.80
N ARG A 176 -11.46 25.78 7.29
CA ARG A 176 -10.28 26.35 6.63
C ARG A 176 -8.99 26.22 7.47
N ARG A 177 -9.07 26.51 8.78
CA ARG A 177 -7.91 26.41 9.67
C ARG A 177 -7.38 24.98 9.79
N GLU A 178 -8.27 23.99 9.85
CA GLU A 178 -7.86 22.57 9.89
C GLU A 178 -7.10 22.18 8.62
N LEU A 179 -7.59 22.64 7.46
CA LEU A 179 -6.92 22.40 6.18
C LEU A 179 -5.55 23.08 6.08
N GLU A 180 -5.40 24.30 6.61
CA GLU A 180 -4.14 25.05 6.65
C GLU A 180 -3.12 24.33 7.56
N THR A 181 -3.49 24.00 8.77
CA THR A 181 -2.63 23.27 9.74
C THR A 181 -2.23 21.89 9.22
N LEU A 182 -3.17 21.16 8.59
CA LEU A 182 -2.87 19.86 7.98
C LEU A 182 -1.87 20.01 6.82
N ARG A 183 -1.98 21.03 5.98
CA ARG A 183 -1.01 21.28 4.90
C ARG A 183 0.39 21.53 5.45
N GLU A 184 0.51 22.35 6.48
CA GLU A 184 1.79 22.64 7.12
C GLU A 184 2.44 21.34 7.65
N HIS A 185 1.67 20.53 8.37
CA HIS A 185 2.14 19.23 8.85
C HIS A 185 2.60 18.30 7.72
N ILE A 186 1.82 18.18 6.64
CA ILE A 186 2.19 17.32 5.50
C ILE A 186 3.48 17.79 4.85
N VAL A 187 3.65 19.10 4.64
CA VAL A 187 4.85 19.67 4.02
C VAL A 187 6.07 19.40 4.90
N GLU A 188 5.97 19.56 6.21
CA GLU A 188 7.03 19.26 7.16
C GLU A 188 7.47 17.80 7.08
N GLN A 189 6.51 16.86 7.10
CA GLN A 189 6.79 15.42 7.04
C GLN A 189 7.40 14.99 5.70
N LEU A 190 7.10 15.69 4.61
CA LEU A 190 7.60 15.37 3.28
C LEU A 190 8.99 15.96 2.99
N ALA A 191 9.45 16.95 3.74
CA ALA A 191 10.64 17.75 3.39
C ALA A 191 11.90 16.89 3.19
N GLU A 192 12.24 16.07 4.16
CA GLU A 192 13.44 15.21 4.13
C GLU A 192 13.29 14.01 3.17
N PRO A 193 12.17 13.24 3.21
CA PRO A 193 11.92 12.18 2.22
C PRO A 193 11.94 12.66 0.76
N ALA A 194 11.33 13.79 0.46
CA ALA A 194 11.36 14.36 -0.88
C ALA A 194 12.77 14.76 -1.33
N ARG A 195 13.61 15.25 -0.40
CA ARG A 195 15.02 15.53 -0.70
C ARG A 195 15.75 14.26 -1.14
N LYS A 196 15.64 13.16 -0.37
CA LYS A 196 16.25 11.86 -0.70
C LYS A 196 15.79 11.34 -2.07
N LEU A 197 14.48 11.43 -2.34
CA LEU A 197 13.91 10.97 -3.61
C LEU A 197 14.42 11.78 -4.80
N ARG A 198 14.59 13.11 -4.66
CA ARG A 198 15.16 13.96 -5.70
C ARG A 198 16.65 13.68 -5.94
N GLU A 199 17.41 13.38 -4.87
CA GLU A 199 18.82 12.99 -4.96
C GLU A 199 19.02 11.66 -5.69
N ALA A 200 18.04 10.74 -5.67
CA ALA A 200 18.08 9.50 -6.43
C ALA A 200 17.97 9.70 -7.96
N GLY A 201 17.65 10.91 -8.41
CA GLY A 201 17.58 11.29 -9.82
C GLY A 201 16.19 11.69 -10.29
N ARG A 202 16.15 12.42 -11.42
CA ARG A 202 14.89 12.87 -12.02
C ARG A 202 14.14 11.67 -12.60
N PRO A 203 12.84 11.49 -12.30
CA PRO A 203 12.04 10.43 -12.90
C PRO A 203 11.72 10.74 -14.38
N ASP A 204 11.77 9.69 -15.21
CA ASP A 204 11.27 9.73 -16.59
C ASP A 204 9.75 9.53 -16.63
N ARG A 205 9.22 8.81 -15.63
CA ARG A 205 7.79 8.56 -15.47
C ARG A 205 7.37 8.63 -14.01
N VAL A 206 6.29 9.38 -13.76
CA VAL A 206 5.66 9.45 -12.43
C VAL A 206 4.34 8.70 -12.47
N VAL A 207 4.11 7.83 -11.49
CA VAL A 207 2.97 6.92 -11.47
C VAL A 207 2.29 6.95 -10.11
N GLY A 208 1.01 7.30 -10.11
CA GLY A 208 0.14 7.20 -8.95
C GLY A 208 -0.63 5.87 -8.96
N THR A 209 -0.71 5.25 -7.80
CA THR A 209 -1.56 4.07 -7.66
C THR A 209 -2.55 4.22 -6.52
N SER A 210 -3.29 3.55 -5.93
CA SER A 210 -4.32 3.72 -4.93
C SER A 210 -5.70 4.12 -5.45
N LYS A 211 -6.67 3.79 -4.63
CA LYS A 211 -8.06 4.17 -4.91
C LYS A 211 -8.27 5.68 -4.73
N THR A 212 -7.56 6.31 -3.81
CA THR A 212 -7.64 7.77 -3.56
C THR A 212 -7.18 8.54 -4.80
N ILE A 213 -6.00 8.23 -5.34
CA ILE A 213 -5.47 8.90 -6.54
C ILE A 213 -6.40 8.67 -7.73
N ARG A 214 -6.94 7.45 -7.90
CA ARG A 214 -7.92 7.15 -8.97
C ARG A 214 -9.21 7.96 -8.84
N SER A 215 -9.72 8.15 -7.62
CA SER A 215 -10.91 8.98 -7.40
C SER A 215 -10.62 10.44 -7.72
N LEU A 216 -9.47 10.99 -7.30
CA LEU A 216 -9.05 12.36 -7.60
C LEU A 216 -8.89 12.59 -9.11
N ALA A 217 -8.26 11.65 -9.81
CA ALA A 217 -8.14 11.71 -11.26
C ALA A 217 -9.51 11.64 -11.95
N ARG A 218 -10.43 10.77 -11.48
CA ARG A 218 -11.80 10.72 -12.03
C ARG A 218 -12.54 12.03 -11.85
N LEU A 219 -12.43 12.67 -10.69
CA LEU A 219 -13.02 13.97 -10.41
C LEU A 219 -12.39 15.10 -11.25
N SER A 220 -11.14 14.95 -11.67
CA SER A 220 -10.46 15.87 -12.59
C SER A 220 -10.70 15.56 -14.07
N GLY A 221 -11.58 14.60 -14.42
CA GLY A 221 -11.99 14.29 -15.78
C GLY A 221 -11.34 13.05 -16.41
N ALA A 222 -10.53 12.28 -15.67
CA ALA A 222 -9.97 11.04 -16.19
C ALA A 222 -11.07 10.01 -16.52
N ALA A 223 -10.81 9.15 -17.50
CA ALA A 223 -11.75 8.10 -17.93
C ALA A 223 -12.13 7.15 -16.78
N PRO A 224 -13.39 6.65 -16.75
CA PRO A 224 -13.82 5.70 -15.73
C PRO A 224 -13.06 4.37 -15.82
N SER A 225 -13.02 3.61 -14.72
CA SER A 225 -12.33 2.30 -14.69
C SER A 225 -12.96 1.29 -15.67
N SER A 226 -14.25 1.41 -15.96
CA SER A 226 -14.99 0.58 -16.94
C SER A 226 -14.45 0.71 -18.37
N ALA A 227 -13.76 1.80 -18.71
CA ALA A 227 -13.12 1.95 -20.02
C ALA A 227 -11.93 0.99 -20.24
N GLY A 228 -11.57 0.20 -19.23
CA GLY A 228 -10.52 -0.81 -19.30
C GLY A 228 -9.20 -0.39 -18.65
N PRO A 229 -8.36 -1.36 -18.26
CA PRO A 229 -7.14 -1.10 -17.48
C PRO A 229 -6.03 -0.40 -18.30
N ARG A 230 -6.06 -0.50 -19.62
CA ARG A 230 -5.03 0.05 -20.53
C ARG A 230 -5.33 1.47 -21.03
N VAL A 231 -6.51 2.01 -20.74
CA VAL A 231 -6.83 3.40 -21.05
C VAL A 231 -5.97 4.30 -20.18
N ARG A 232 -5.18 5.17 -20.81
CA ARG A 232 -4.32 6.12 -20.10
C ARG A 232 -5.19 7.06 -19.27
N ARG A 233 -4.82 7.21 -18.02
CA ARG A 233 -5.43 8.14 -17.06
C ARG A 233 -4.33 8.91 -16.38
N THR A 234 -4.52 10.20 -16.24
CA THR A 234 -3.55 11.08 -15.60
C THR A 234 -4.22 11.93 -14.54
N LEU A 235 -3.43 12.37 -13.58
CA LEU A 235 -3.78 13.38 -12.60
C LEU A 235 -2.75 14.50 -12.70
N THR A 236 -3.21 15.72 -13.03
CA THR A 236 -2.35 16.91 -13.10
C THR A 236 -2.47 17.74 -11.83
N ASP A 237 -1.41 18.49 -11.44
CA ASP A 237 -1.48 19.43 -10.30
C ASP A 237 -2.58 20.48 -10.52
N ALA A 238 -2.76 20.96 -11.73
CA ALA A 238 -3.83 21.91 -12.06
C ALA A 238 -5.23 21.33 -11.83
N GLY A 239 -5.49 20.10 -12.32
CA GLY A 239 -6.75 19.39 -12.10
C GLY A 239 -6.98 19.10 -10.63
N LEU A 240 -5.93 18.64 -9.92
CA LEU A 240 -6.01 18.35 -8.48
C LEU A 240 -6.32 19.60 -7.66
N ARG A 241 -5.74 20.76 -8.00
CA ARG A 241 -6.09 22.06 -7.36
C ARG A 241 -7.56 22.40 -7.50
N GLN A 242 -8.12 22.21 -8.69
CA GLN A 242 -9.56 22.46 -8.94
C GLN A 242 -10.42 21.49 -8.12
N VAL A 243 -10.07 20.18 -8.11
CA VAL A 243 -10.76 19.18 -7.31
C VAL A 243 -10.72 19.56 -5.82
N ILE A 244 -9.56 19.90 -5.25
CA ILE A 244 -9.44 20.31 -3.85
C ILE A 244 -10.32 21.52 -3.53
N ALA A 245 -10.40 22.49 -4.42
CA ALA A 245 -11.15 23.73 -4.20
C ALA A 245 -12.66 23.47 -3.99
N PHE A 246 -13.22 22.45 -4.63
CA PHE A 246 -14.63 22.12 -4.44
C PHE A 246 -14.87 21.02 -3.39
N ILE A 247 -14.07 19.94 -3.35
CA ILE A 247 -14.30 18.85 -2.39
C ILE A 247 -14.09 19.28 -0.93
N SER A 248 -13.23 20.27 -0.67
CA SER A 248 -13.00 20.79 0.68
C SER A 248 -14.17 21.57 1.27
N ARG A 249 -15.23 21.81 0.49
CA ARG A 249 -16.47 22.48 0.91
C ARG A 249 -17.67 21.52 1.00
N MET A 250 -17.47 20.27 0.68
CA MET A 250 -18.50 19.23 0.65
C MET A 250 -18.40 18.34 1.88
N SER A 251 -19.54 17.87 2.36
CA SER A 251 -19.58 16.84 3.40
C SER A 251 -19.14 15.49 2.85
N ALA A 252 -18.78 14.56 3.74
CA ALA A 252 -18.45 13.20 3.36
C ALA A 252 -19.59 12.48 2.63
N ASP A 253 -20.83 12.77 3.03
CA ASP A 253 -22.03 12.22 2.39
C ASP A 253 -22.23 12.78 0.97
N ASP A 254 -22.05 14.09 0.78
CA ASP A 254 -22.11 14.69 -0.56
C ASP A 254 -20.99 14.13 -1.46
N LEU A 255 -19.78 13.97 -0.91
CA LEU A 255 -18.67 13.38 -1.64
C LEU A 255 -18.94 11.92 -2.04
N ALA A 256 -19.65 11.15 -1.21
CA ALA A 256 -20.03 9.77 -1.53
C ALA A 256 -20.98 9.67 -2.75
N GLY A 257 -21.73 10.73 -3.05
CA GLY A 257 -22.59 10.83 -4.23
C GLY A 257 -21.85 11.11 -5.53
N LEU A 258 -20.57 11.51 -5.49
CA LEU A 258 -19.81 11.84 -6.69
C LEU A 258 -19.35 10.58 -7.42
N GLU A 259 -19.45 10.60 -8.76
CA GLU A 259 -18.98 9.49 -9.60
C GLU A 259 -17.48 9.24 -9.42
N GLY A 260 -17.12 7.99 -9.13
CA GLY A 260 -15.73 7.58 -8.90
C GLY A 260 -15.25 7.71 -7.45
N VAL A 261 -16.07 8.25 -6.56
CA VAL A 261 -15.82 8.27 -5.12
C VAL A 261 -16.48 7.06 -4.46
N SER A 262 -15.74 6.36 -3.61
CA SER A 262 -16.30 5.25 -2.82
C SER A 262 -16.88 5.78 -1.52
N ALA A 263 -18.13 5.46 -1.23
CA ALA A 263 -18.79 5.86 0.03
C ALA A 263 -17.98 5.47 1.28
N SER A 264 -17.32 4.30 1.27
CA SER A 264 -16.46 3.86 2.38
C SER A 264 -15.16 4.69 2.54
N ARG A 265 -14.84 5.60 1.62
CA ARG A 265 -13.61 6.42 1.62
C ARG A 265 -13.87 7.91 1.39
N SER A 266 -15.12 8.33 1.23
CA SER A 266 -15.47 9.73 1.00
C SER A 266 -14.95 10.66 2.10
N HIS A 267 -15.11 10.26 3.36
CA HIS A 267 -14.67 11.00 4.53
C HIS A 267 -13.15 11.31 4.56
N GLN A 268 -12.32 10.51 3.88
CA GLN A 268 -10.86 10.68 3.87
C GLN A 268 -10.33 11.31 2.56
N LEU A 269 -11.22 11.64 1.61
CA LEU A 269 -10.82 12.10 0.28
C LEU A 269 -10.09 13.44 0.32
N VAL A 270 -10.55 14.37 1.17
CA VAL A 270 -9.96 15.71 1.31
C VAL A 270 -8.52 15.62 1.85
N ALA A 271 -8.31 14.87 2.94
CA ALA A 271 -6.95 14.67 3.47
C ALA A 271 -6.04 14.01 2.43
N GLY A 272 -6.54 12.97 1.74
CA GLY A 272 -5.79 12.30 0.67
C GLY A 272 -5.42 13.24 -0.46
N ALA A 273 -6.31 14.14 -0.87
CA ALA A 273 -6.03 15.12 -1.91
C ALA A 273 -4.93 16.11 -1.50
N LEU A 274 -4.91 16.56 -0.24
CA LEU A 274 -3.86 17.44 0.29
C LEU A 274 -2.50 16.75 0.31
N VAL A 275 -2.45 15.46 0.69
CA VAL A 275 -1.20 14.69 0.67
C VAL A 275 -0.67 14.52 -0.75
N VAL A 276 -1.51 14.11 -1.69
CA VAL A 276 -1.11 13.95 -3.10
C VAL A 276 -0.59 15.26 -3.67
N GLN A 277 -1.28 16.38 -3.41
CA GLN A 277 -0.83 17.70 -3.86
C GLN A 277 0.51 18.10 -3.26
N ALA A 278 0.70 17.89 -1.97
CA ALA A 278 1.96 18.19 -1.30
C ALA A 278 3.11 17.31 -1.80
N ALA A 279 2.86 16.03 -2.04
CA ALA A 279 3.84 15.11 -2.61
C ALA A 279 4.23 15.52 -4.04
N MET A 280 3.26 15.85 -4.91
CA MET A 280 3.55 16.35 -6.26
C MET A 280 4.44 17.58 -6.23
N ARG A 281 4.13 18.55 -5.37
CA ARG A 281 4.93 19.79 -5.24
C ARG A 281 6.31 19.54 -4.65
N ALA A 282 6.40 18.72 -3.59
CA ALA A 282 7.67 18.41 -2.96
C ALA A 282 8.63 17.65 -3.89
N LEU A 283 8.09 16.90 -4.86
CA LEU A 283 8.85 16.10 -5.83
C LEU A 283 8.98 16.77 -7.21
N ASP A 284 8.49 18.01 -7.36
CA ASP A 284 8.48 18.77 -8.63
C ASP A 284 7.79 18.01 -9.78
N VAL A 285 6.57 17.53 -9.50
CA VAL A 285 5.74 16.73 -10.40
C VAL A 285 4.49 17.49 -10.79
N ASP A 286 4.30 17.74 -12.08
CA ASP A 286 3.12 18.41 -12.63
C ASP A 286 2.01 17.43 -13.04
N GLU A 287 2.37 16.21 -13.42
CA GLU A 287 1.45 15.16 -13.87
C GLU A 287 1.92 13.78 -13.42
N MET A 288 0.98 12.91 -13.08
CA MET A 288 1.24 11.48 -12.85
C MET A 288 0.29 10.60 -13.66
N ASP A 289 0.82 9.55 -14.26
CA ASP A 289 0.04 8.46 -14.86
C ASP A 289 -0.59 7.59 -13.75
N LEU A 290 -1.73 6.96 -14.02
CA LEU A 290 -2.37 6.04 -13.09
C LEU A 290 -2.07 4.58 -13.43
N CYS A 291 -1.60 3.83 -12.44
CA CYS A 291 -1.42 2.38 -12.52
C CYS A 291 -2.61 1.66 -11.85
N PRO A 292 -3.19 0.63 -12.49
CA PRO A 292 -4.21 -0.21 -11.87
C PRO A 292 -3.62 -1.23 -10.88
N TRP A 293 -2.33 -1.54 -10.98
CA TRP A 293 -1.61 -2.44 -10.08
C TRP A 293 -1.07 -1.69 -8.87
N ALA A 294 -1.00 -2.39 -7.73
CA ALA A 294 -0.51 -1.88 -6.45
C ALA A 294 0.14 -3.02 -5.63
N LEU A 295 0.17 -2.90 -4.30
CA LEU A 295 0.82 -3.82 -3.39
C LEU A 295 0.47 -5.30 -3.64
N ARG A 296 -0.81 -5.63 -3.84
CA ARG A 296 -1.27 -7.02 -4.03
C ARG A 296 -0.67 -7.67 -5.26
N GLU A 297 -0.65 -6.94 -6.36
CA GLU A 297 -0.02 -7.41 -7.58
C GLU A 297 1.50 -7.58 -7.37
N GLY A 298 2.14 -6.71 -6.60
CA GLY A 298 3.55 -6.84 -6.22
C GLY A 298 3.84 -8.09 -5.38
N VAL A 299 3.00 -8.38 -4.40
CA VAL A 299 3.10 -9.62 -3.59
C VAL A 299 2.94 -10.86 -4.47
N ILE A 300 1.94 -10.87 -5.38
CA ILE A 300 1.73 -11.97 -6.33
C ILE A 300 2.96 -12.15 -7.23
N LEU A 301 3.46 -11.06 -7.83
CA LEU A 301 4.62 -11.08 -8.72
C LEU A 301 5.85 -11.63 -8.01
N ARG A 302 6.15 -11.17 -6.79
CA ARG A 302 7.27 -11.68 -5.98
C ARG A 302 7.12 -13.18 -5.68
N ARG A 303 5.91 -13.66 -5.45
CA ARG A 303 5.64 -15.09 -5.24
C ARG A 303 5.82 -15.90 -6.52
N LEU A 304 5.36 -15.39 -7.66
CA LEU A 304 5.52 -16.04 -8.97
C LEU A 304 7.00 -16.18 -9.32
N ASP A 305 7.82 -15.13 -9.12
CA ASP A 305 9.27 -15.18 -9.36
C ASP A 305 9.95 -16.26 -8.52
N TRP A 306 9.54 -16.42 -7.27
CA TRP A 306 10.07 -17.45 -6.39
C TRP A 306 9.70 -18.87 -6.87
N LEU A 307 8.48 -19.08 -7.36
CA LEU A 307 8.04 -20.35 -7.94
C LEU A 307 8.83 -20.67 -9.23
N ASP A 308 8.99 -19.69 -10.12
CA ASP A 308 9.78 -19.84 -11.35
C ASP A 308 11.24 -20.21 -11.06
N TRP A 309 11.79 -19.65 -9.99
CA TRP A 309 13.15 -19.97 -9.55
C TRP A 309 13.25 -21.40 -9.02
N LEU A 310 12.28 -21.90 -8.23
CA LEU A 310 12.23 -23.30 -7.76
C LEU A 310 12.11 -24.29 -8.92
N ASP A 311 11.22 -24.02 -9.88
CA ASP A 311 11.04 -24.85 -11.07
C ASP A 311 12.31 -24.86 -11.96
N GLY A 312 13.05 -23.73 -11.99
CA GLY A 312 14.33 -23.61 -12.66
C GLY A 312 15.44 -24.47 -12.05
N ILE A 313 15.47 -24.61 -10.72
CA ILE A 313 16.43 -25.46 -10.02
C ILE A 313 16.17 -26.94 -10.32
N ASP A 314 14.92 -27.36 -10.34
CA ASP A 314 14.54 -28.76 -10.62
C ASP A 314 14.92 -29.18 -12.07
N ARG A 315 14.96 -28.22 -13.01
CA ARG A 315 15.34 -28.45 -14.41
C ARG A 315 16.85 -28.41 -14.68
N THR A 316 17.60 -27.75 -13.77
CA THR A 316 19.04 -27.54 -13.95
C THR A 316 19.82 -28.03 -12.74
N ALA A 317 19.71 -29.30 -12.35
CA ALA A 317 20.50 -29.87 -11.26
C ALA A 317 22.01 -29.68 -11.46
N GLN A 318 22.51 -28.46 -11.34
CA GLN A 318 23.91 -28.11 -11.14
C GLN A 318 24.09 -27.65 -9.67
N PRO A 319 24.92 -28.35 -8.88
CA PRO A 319 25.20 -27.94 -7.51
C PRO A 319 26.08 -26.70 -7.50
N GLY A 320 25.59 -25.56 -7.08
CA GLY A 320 26.48 -24.43 -6.82
C GLY A 320 25.92 -23.02 -6.68
N ARG A 321 24.66 -22.73 -6.88
CA ARG A 321 24.13 -21.37 -6.60
C ARG A 321 23.05 -21.42 -5.54
N ARG A 322 23.36 -20.90 -4.34
CA ARG A 322 22.37 -20.64 -3.29
C ARG A 322 21.46 -19.47 -3.70
N PRO A 323 20.14 -19.57 -3.42
CA PRO A 323 19.22 -18.48 -3.64
C PRO A 323 19.55 -17.27 -2.75
N PRO A 324 19.19 -16.06 -3.18
CA PRO A 324 19.15 -14.92 -2.27
C PRO A 324 18.08 -15.21 -1.19
N ARG A 325 18.52 -15.28 0.06
CA ARG A 325 17.58 -15.37 1.20
C ARG A 325 16.72 -14.10 1.23
N PRO A 326 15.41 -14.21 1.55
CA PRO A 326 14.64 -13.04 1.93
C PRO A 326 15.36 -12.36 3.10
N THR A 327 15.75 -11.11 2.94
CA THR A 327 16.48 -10.34 3.93
C THR A 327 15.55 -9.86 5.03
N GLY A 328 15.24 -10.76 5.96
CA GLY A 328 14.76 -10.41 7.29
C GLY A 328 15.97 -10.34 8.22
N ARG A 329 16.64 -9.21 8.31
CA ARG A 329 17.65 -8.98 9.36
C ARG A 329 16.95 -8.61 10.66
N ALA A 330 16.76 -9.60 11.54
CA ALA A 330 16.71 -9.34 12.96
C ALA A 330 18.10 -8.94 13.41
N GLY A 331 18.30 -7.67 13.79
CA GLY A 331 19.52 -7.18 14.41
C GLY A 331 19.62 -7.73 15.83
N ALA A 332 20.57 -8.61 16.09
CA ALA A 332 21.02 -8.90 17.44
C ALA A 332 22.16 -7.95 17.82
N PRO A 333 22.15 -7.35 19.03
CA PRO A 333 23.26 -6.51 19.49
C PRO A 333 24.43 -7.41 19.90
N GLY A 334 25.54 -7.31 19.17
CA GLY A 334 26.82 -7.90 19.53
C GLY A 334 27.48 -7.12 20.66
N GLY A 335 27.49 -7.70 21.85
CA GLY A 335 28.35 -7.25 22.94
C GLY A 335 29.81 -7.65 22.65
N THR A 336 30.66 -6.65 22.57
CA THR A 336 32.12 -6.80 22.58
C THR A 336 32.58 -7.05 24.02
N VAL A 337 33.02 -8.26 24.31
CA VAL A 337 33.92 -8.51 25.46
C VAL A 337 35.33 -8.41 24.94
N ARG A 338 36.09 -7.44 25.47
CA ARG A 338 37.56 -7.39 25.41
C ARG A 338 38.06 -8.27 26.52
N ASP A 339 38.86 -9.26 26.21
CA ASP A 339 39.83 -9.82 27.15
C ASP A 339 41.24 -9.42 26.70
N ASP A 340 41.86 -8.57 27.52
CA ASP A 340 43.30 -8.42 27.62
C ASP A 340 43.85 -9.61 28.42
N GLU A 341 44.91 -10.23 27.93
CA GLU A 341 46.08 -10.69 28.73
C GLU A 341 47.10 -11.37 27.81
N ALA A 342 48.20 -10.71 27.66
CA ALA A 342 49.58 -11.02 28.02
C ALA A 342 50.16 -12.41 27.59
N GLN A 343 51.02 -12.44 26.62
CA GLN A 343 52.47 -12.69 26.72
C GLN A 343 53.09 -12.63 25.32
#